data_3b0f038e1c0ee9e7cc755837ec871bd8
#
_entry.id   3b0f038e1c0ee9e7cc755837ec871bd8
#
_cell.length_a   1.000
_cell.length_b   1.000
_cell.length_c   1.000
_cell.angle_alpha   90.00
_cell.angle_beta   90.00
_cell.angle_gamma   90.00
#
_symmetry.space_group_name_H-M   'P 1'
#
loop_
_entity.id
_entity.type
_entity.pdbx_description
1 polymer ?
#
loop_
_entity_poly.entity_id
_entity_poly.type
_entity_poly.pdbx_seq_one_letter_code
_entity_poly.pdbx_strand_id
1 'polypeptide(L)'
;MGRKGKKIVGFNVGRENIRVFESGKEAAEWLGLLPQNINASLRNDYTGTLEGWEFFYYDDFFNIDYYSVPEKVRKRASFKLECFREAKERKEYYTRERIELQNYVNNHIKDLISIYENELAEYEIKIAEINYNIDLLRAKMHSMRIKIDYCNDDIDIFKRFADILTDPGEANWHKEKYLNLIETCQDIEMKTEAISKEINELMDYKENVHAEYFDKLDELRELENIYDEFVAILKEEFKN
;
A
#
# COMPACT_ATOMS: atom_id res chain seq x y z
N MET A 1 45.04 -6.32 -4.25
CA MET A 1 44.02 -5.48 -4.91
C MET A 1 43.13 -4.91 -3.81
N GLY A 2 43.20 -3.59 -3.53
CA GLY A 2 42.32 -2.94 -2.56
C GLY A 2 40.88 -2.95 -3.06
N ARG A 3 39.90 -3.23 -2.15
CA ARG A 3 38.47 -3.09 -2.47
C ARG A 3 38.22 -1.65 -2.95
N LYS A 4 37.67 -1.47 -4.16
CA LYS A 4 37.19 -0.18 -4.61
C LYS A 4 36.19 0.34 -3.56
N GLY A 5 36.39 1.55 -3.08
CA GLY A 5 35.44 2.19 -2.18
C GLY A 5 34.09 2.33 -2.86
N LYS A 6 33.01 2.29 -2.08
CA LYS A 6 31.69 2.59 -2.62
C LYS A 6 31.57 4.09 -2.89
N LYS A 7 30.97 4.42 -4.03
CA LYS A 7 30.63 5.80 -4.41
C LYS A 7 29.69 6.41 -3.38
N ILE A 8 29.89 7.65 -3.03
CA ILE A 8 29.07 8.35 -2.02
C ILE A 8 28.63 9.73 -2.50
N VAL A 9 27.56 10.23 -1.93
CA VAL A 9 27.02 11.57 -2.14
C VAL A 9 27.17 12.35 -0.86
N GLY A 10 27.80 13.53 -0.94
CA GLY A 10 27.80 14.52 0.12
C GLY A 10 26.81 15.63 -0.17
N PHE A 11 26.06 16.04 0.84
CA PHE A 11 25.16 17.18 0.82
C PHE A 11 25.59 18.20 1.86
N ASN A 12 25.85 19.44 1.43
CA ASN A 12 26.17 20.52 2.34
C ASN A 12 24.91 21.26 2.78
N VAL A 13 24.55 21.09 4.05
CA VAL A 13 23.32 21.65 4.64
C VAL A 13 23.34 23.19 4.65
N GLY A 14 24.47 23.80 4.85
CA GLY A 14 24.58 25.26 4.94
C GLY A 14 24.69 25.98 3.59
N ARG A 15 25.28 25.32 2.59
CA ARG A 15 25.49 25.87 1.24
C ARG A 15 24.63 25.21 0.19
N GLU A 16 23.88 24.17 0.60
CA GLU A 16 22.92 23.42 -0.21
C GLU A 16 23.52 22.86 -1.51
N ASN A 17 24.79 22.41 -1.43
CA ASN A 17 25.53 21.82 -2.54
C ASN A 17 25.53 20.31 -2.43
N ILE A 18 25.34 19.65 -3.57
CA ILE A 18 25.52 18.20 -3.70
C ILE A 18 26.86 17.93 -4.39
N ARG A 19 27.62 16.99 -3.85
CA ARG A 19 28.86 16.51 -4.46
C ARG A 19 28.95 15.00 -4.43
N VAL A 20 29.33 14.42 -5.55
CA VAL A 20 29.55 12.97 -5.68
C VAL A 20 31.04 12.69 -5.54
N PHE A 21 31.38 11.67 -4.78
CA PHE A 21 32.74 11.19 -4.57
C PHE A 21 32.83 9.71 -4.93
N GLU A 22 33.93 9.27 -5.52
CA GLU A 22 34.16 7.88 -5.86
C GLU A 22 34.36 6.97 -4.63
N SER A 23 34.69 7.57 -3.48
CA SER A 23 34.84 6.83 -2.21
C SER A 23 34.72 7.75 -0.99
N GLY A 24 34.42 7.17 0.17
CA GLY A 24 34.50 7.87 1.45
C GLY A 24 35.91 8.40 1.79
N LYS A 25 36.96 7.80 1.22
CA LYS A 25 38.32 8.27 1.36
C LYS A 25 38.54 9.61 0.63
N GLU A 26 38.06 9.70 -0.61
CA GLU A 26 38.10 10.92 -1.40
C GLU A 26 37.32 12.07 -0.74
N ALA A 27 36.14 11.78 -0.22
CA ALA A 27 35.37 12.79 0.51
C ALA A 27 36.08 13.25 1.79
N ALA A 28 36.71 12.35 2.50
CA ALA A 28 37.49 12.67 3.69
C ALA A 28 38.72 13.54 3.35
N GLU A 29 39.46 13.17 2.33
CA GLU A 29 40.61 13.95 1.83
C GLU A 29 40.19 15.37 1.40
N TRP A 30 39.07 15.46 0.70
CA TRP A 30 38.52 16.74 0.24
C TRP A 30 38.09 17.66 1.39
N LEU A 31 37.55 17.10 2.48
CA LEU A 31 37.11 17.84 3.67
C LEU A 31 38.27 18.05 4.70
N GLY A 32 39.39 17.40 4.50
CA GLY A 32 40.46 17.37 5.51
C GLY A 32 40.14 16.58 6.76
N LEU A 33 39.23 15.57 6.62
CA LEU A 33 38.77 14.71 7.70
C LEU A 33 39.36 13.30 7.62
N LEU A 34 39.20 12.54 8.69
CA LEU A 34 39.57 11.13 8.68
C LEU A 34 38.49 10.30 8.00
N PRO A 35 38.82 9.25 7.18
CA PRO A 35 37.85 8.39 6.50
C PRO A 35 36.86 7.74 7.44
N GLN A 36 37.22 7.47 8.69
CA GLN A 36 36.33 6.92 9.70
C GLN A 36 35.16 7.84 10.07
N ASN A 37 35.35 9.16 9.97
CA ASN A 37 34.30 10.15 10.23
C ASN A 37 33.20 10.05 9.14
N ILE A 38 33.62 9.96 7.86
CA ILE A 38 32.70 9.75 6.75
C ILE A 38 31.95 8.43 6.90
N ASN A 39 32.65 7.34 7.28
CA ASN A 39 32.04 6.05 7.50
C ASN A 39 31.03 6.05 8.66
N ALA A 40 31.25 6.81 9.71
CA ALA A 40 30.31 6.97 10.82
C ALA A 40 29.02 7.70 10.35
N SER A 41 29.17 8.76 9.57
CA SER A 41 28.05 9.49 8.97
C SER A 41 27.22 8.59 8.03
N LEU A 42 27.88 7.74 7.22
CA LEU A 42 27.22 6.81 6.29
C LEU A 42 26.43 5.69 6.99
N ARG A 43 26.75 5.37 8.25
CA ARG A 43 26.06 4.31 9.02
C ARG A 43 24.87 4.82 9.84
N ASN A 44 24.56 6.12 9.76
CA ASN A 44 23.60 6.79 10.66
C ASN A 44 23.97 6.73 12.15
N ASP A 45 25.23 6.39 12.47
CA ASP A 45 25.76 6.43 13.84
C ASP A 45 26.08 7.86 14.29
N TYR A 46 25.93 8.80 13.38
CA TYR A 46 26.24 10.21 13.60
C TYR A 46 25.00 11.07 13.29
N THR A 47 24.55 11.79 14.30
CA THR A 47 23.32 12.61 14.23
C THR A 47 23.56 14.06 13.82
N GLY A 48 24.77 14.39 13.38
CA GLY A 48 25.17 15.74 12.99
C GLY A 48 25.81 15.82 11.62
N THR A 49 26.06 17.05 11.17
CA THR A 49 26.79 17.28 9.94
C THR A 49 28.32 17.28 10.21
N LEU A 50 29.09 16.75 9.25
CA LEU A 50 30.55 16.83 9.26
C LEU A 50 30.97 18.08 8.46
N GLU A 51 31.44 19.12 9.12
CA GLU A 51 31.75 20.40 8.48
C GLU A 51 30.61 20.99 7.63
N GLY A 52 29.36 20.76 8.08
CA GLY A 52 28.14 21.12 7.35
C GLY A 52 27.71 20.16 6.26
N TRP A 53 28.36 18.99 6.14
CA TRP A 53 28.02 17.96 5.15
C TRP A 53 27.39 16.75 5.79
N GLU A 54 26.33 16.22 5.13
CA GLU A 54 25.75 14.89 5.36
C GLU A 54 26.18 13.95 4.23
N PHE A 55 26.43 12.67 4.56
CA PHE A 55 26.91 11.68 3.60
C PHE A 55 25.97 10.50 3.47
N PHE A 56 25.82 10.05 2.23
CA PHE A 56 24.97 8.92 1.86
C PHE A 56 25.73 8.01 0.89
N TYR A 57 25.49 6.71 0.92
CA TYR A 57 25.96 5.86 -0.16
C TYR A 57 25.26 6.25 -1.46
N TYR A 58 26.00 6.29 -2.57
CA TYR A 58 25.45 6.65 -3.88
C TYR A 58 24.26 5.74 -4.24
N ASP A 59 24.43 4.42 -4.06
CA ASP A 59 23.40 3.45 -4.30
C ASP A 59 22.20 3.63 -3.37
N ASP A 60 22.40 4.00 -2.10
CA ASP A 60 21.31 4.26 -1.15
C ASP A 60 20.62 5.60 -1.40
N PHE A 61 21.34 6.57 -1.95
CA PHE A 61 20.79 7.86 -2.29
C PHE A 61 20.01 7.82 -3.60
N PHE A 62 20.38 6.94 -4.52
CA PHE A 62 19.84 6.84 -5.87
C PHE A 62 19.22 5.49 -6.21
N ASN A 63 19.64 4.40 -5.56
CA ASN A 63 18.98 3.11 -5.67
C ASN A 63 17.83 3.03 -4.71
N ILE A 64 16.69 3.04 -5.29
CA ILE A 64 15.47 2.68 -4.64
C ILE A 64 15.47 1.16 -4.63
N ASP A 65 15.73 0.58 -3.47
CA ASP A 65 15.41 -0.81 -3.26
C ASP A 65 13.89 -0.88 -3.17
N TYR A 66 13.25 -1.27 -4.27
CA TYR A 66 11.81 -1.31 -4.47
C TYR A 66 11.05 -2.07 -3.38
N TYR A 67 11.73 -2.92 -2.65
CA TYR A 67 11.14 -3.77 -1.62
C TYR A 67 11.32 -3.23 -0.20
N SER A 68 12.08 -2.18 0.00
CA SER A 68 12.33 -1.64 1.34
C SER A 68 11.92 -0.18 1.48
N VAL A 69 10.74 0.04 2.02
CA VAL A 69 10.29 1.25 2.71
C VAL A 69 10.00 2.46 1.83
N PRO A 70 8.76 2.57 1.33
CA PRO A 70 8.23 3.73 0.59
C PRO A 70 8.52 5.09 1.25
N GLU A 71 8.40 5.18 2.57
CA GLU A 71 8.65 6.41 3.33
C GLU A 71 10.09 6.93 3.21
N LYS A 72 11.08 6.04 3.20
CA LYS A 72 12.48 6.45 2.98
C LYS A 72 12.71 7.02 1.59
N VAL A 73 11.98 6.51 0.60
CA VAL A 73 12.07 6.96 -0.78
C VAL A 73 11.41 8.33 -0.95
N ARG A 74 10.23 8.53 -0.40
CA ARG A 74 9.53 9.82 -0.41
C ARG A 74 10.37 10.91 0.27
N LYS A 75 10.89 10.63 1.46
CA LYS A 75 11.79 11.56 2.16
C LYS A 75 13.04 11.90 1.33
N ARG A 76 13.63 10.92 0.63
CA ARG A 76 14.78 11.16 -0.25
C ARG A 76 14.42 11.96 -1.48
N ALA A 77 13.26 11.69 -2.10
CA ALA A 77 12.78 12.43 -3.26
C ALA A 77 12.47 13.89 -2.89
N SER A 78 11.75 14.14 -1.78
CA SER A 78 11.46 15.48 -1.26
C SER A 78 12.75 16.27 -0.95
N PHE A 79 13.69 15.65 -0.28
CA PHE A 79 14.96 16.24 0.03
C PHE A 79 15.74 16.64 -1.23
N LYS A 80 15.74 15.80 -2.26
CA LYS A 80 16.38 16.14 -3.53
C LYS A 80 15.73 17.30 -4.26
N LEU A 81 14.40 17.32 -4.26
CA LEU A 81 13.64 18.41 -4.86
C LEU A 81 14.00 19.74 -4.19
N GLU A 82 14.11 19.75 -2.86
CA GLU A 82 14.55 20.91 -2.09
C GLU A 82 15.95 21.36 -2.48
N CYS A 83 16.90 20.43 -2.59
CA CYS A 83 18.25 20.72 -3.05
C CYS A 83 18.29 21.36 -4.44
N PHE A 84 17.42 20.94 -5.36
CA PHE A 84 17.37 21.54 -6.69
C PHE A 84 16.69 22.89 -6.72
N ARG A 85 15.64 23.12 -5.91
CA ARG A 85 15.02 24.44 -5.76
C ARG A 85 16.04 25.47 -5.32
N GLU A 86 16.79 25.16 -4.31
CA GLU A 86 17.80 26.05 -3.72
C GLU A 86 18.99 26.30 -4.65
N ALA A 87 19.40 25.29 -5.41
CA ALA A 87 20.42 25.45 -6.42
C ALA A 87 20.00 26.38 -7.56
N LYS A 88 18.69 26.36 -7.93
CA LYS A 88 18.10 27.29 -8.91
C LYS A 88 18.15 28.73 -8.40
N GLU A 89 17.80 28.97 -7.15
CA GLU A 89 17.81 30.31 -6.55
C GLU A 89 19.21 30.93 -6.54
N ARG A 90 20.27 30.14 -6.43
CA ARG A 90 21.66 30.60 -6.35
C ARG A 90 22.35 30.80 -7.71
N LYS A 91 21.70 30.51 -8.82
CA LYS A 91 22.30 30.52 -10.18
C LYS A 91 23.60 29.72 -10.30
N GLU A 92 23.77 28.68 -9.48
CA GLU A 92 24.99 27.89 -9.47
C GLU A 92 25.02 26.84 -10.57
N TYR A 93 26.11 26.79 -11.24
CA TYR A 93 26.52 26.01 -12.40
C TYR A 93 26.02 24.57 -12.45
N TYR A 94 25.48 24.18 -13.61
CA TYR A 94 25.22 22.81 -14.02
C TYR A 94 26.54 22.09 -14.27
N THR A 95 26.96 21.26 -13.31
CA THR A 95 27.99 20.28 -13.60
C THR A 95 27.35 19.07 -14.29
N ARG A 96 28.10 18.36 -15.13
CA ARG A 96 27.65 17.14 -15.80
C ARG A 96 27.11 16.12 -14.80
N GLU A 97 27.77 15.97 -13.67
CA GLU A 97 27.34 15.07 -12.59
C GLU A 97 25.96 15.46 -12.02
N ARG A 98 25.66 16.74 -11.99
CA ARG A 98 24.37 17.23 -11.53
C ARG A 98 23.23 16.89 -12.47
N ILE A 99 23.48 17.01 -13.79
CA ILE A 99 22.49 16.61 -14.83
C ILE A 99 22.25 15.09 -14.78
N GLU A 100 23.32 14.30 -14.65
CA GLU A 100 23.22 12.84 -14.49
C GLU A 100 22.42 12.47 -13.24
N LEU A 101 22.65 13.20 -12.15
CA LEU A 101 21.92 13.07 -10.91
C LEU A 101 20.43 13.37 -11.06
N GLN A 102 20.09 14.47 -11.75
CA GLN A 102 18.71 14.86 -12.03
C GLN A 102 17.96 13.81 -12.85
N ASN A 103 18.60 13.35 -13.92
CA ASN A 103 18.02 12.33 -14.80
C ASN A 103 17.78 11.01 -14.04
N TYR A 104 18.75 10.63 -13.20
CA TYR A 104 18.64 9.41 -12.42
C TYR A 104 17.45 9.47 -11.44
N VAL A 105 17.31 10.57 -10.71
CA VAL A 105 16.18 10.72 -9.77
C VAL A 105 14.85 10.77 -10.47
N ASN A 106 14.77 11.47 -11.60
CA ASN A 106 13.55 11.56 -12.37
C ASN A 106 13.09 10.16 -12.84
N ASN A 107 14.00 9.37 -13.38
CA ASN A 107 13.67 8.01 -13.79
C ASN A 107 13.23 7.13 -12.61
N HIS A 108 13.92 7.22 -11.46
CA HIS A 108 13.56 6.43 -10.29
C HIS A 108 12.21 6.82 -9.68
N ILE A 109 11.85 8.10 -9.68
CA ILE A 109 10.52 8.52 -9.23
C ILE A 109 9.43 7.98 -10.17
N LYS A 110 9.66 7.98 -11.47
CA LYS A 110 8.72 7.38 -12.43
C LYS A 110 8.52 5.89 -12.24
N ASP A 111 9.63 5.17 -12.02
CA ASP A 111 9.57 3.72 -11.80
C ASP A 111 8.79 3.42 -10.51
N LEU A 112 8.96 4.25 -9.47
CA LEU A 112 8.18 4.12 -8.24
C LEU A 112 6.70 4.40 -8.46
N ILE A 113 6.35 5.47 -9.15
CA ILE A 113 4.96 5.77 -9.51
C ILE A 113 4.32 4.56 -10.17
N SER A 114 5.01 3.97 -11.17
CA SER A 114 4.52 2.77 -11.86
C SER A 114 4.32 1.56 -10.94
N ILE A 115 5.18 1.40 -9.93
CA ILE A 115 5.01 0.32 -8.93
C ILE A 115 3.77 0.57 -8.08
N TYR A 116 3.57 1.79 -7.57
CA TYR A 116 2.40 2.13 -6.78
C TYR A 116 1.11 2.00 -7.58
N GLU A 117 1.10 2.40 -8.86
CA GLU A 117 -0.05 2.20 -9.77
C GLU A 117 -0.40 0.70 -9.91
N ASN A 118 0.62 -0.17 -10.03
CA ASN A 118 0.40 -1.61 -10.10
C ASN A 118 -0.12 -2.18 -8.77
N GLU A 119 0.45 -1.75 -7.63
CA GLU A 119 -0.04 -2.16 -6.31
C GLU A 119 -1.50 -1.74 -6.09
N LEU A 120 -1.87 -0.52 -6.49
CA LEU A 120 -3.26 -0.04 -6.42
C LEU A 120 -4.21 -0.88 -7.30
N ALA A 121 -3.79 -1.25 -8.50
CA ALA A 121 -4.56 -2.14 -9.37
C ALA A 121 -4.78 -3.52 -8.74
N GLU A 122 -3.80 -4.06 -8.00
CA GLU A 122 -3.96 -5.31 -7.25
C GLU A 122 -4.98 -5.17 -6.11
N TYR A 123 -4.99 -4.04 -5.40
CA TYR A 123 -6.02 -3.77 -4.39
C TYR A 123 -7.41 -3.64 -4.99
N GLU A 124 -7.57 -3.00 -6.14
CA GLU A 124 -8.86 -2.91 -6.86
C GLU A 124 -9.39 -4.28 -7.24
N ILE A 125 -8.55 -5.17 -7.76
CA ILE A 125 -8.90 -6.56 -8.06
C ILE A 125 -9.36 -7.27 -6.79
N LYS A 126 -8.61 -7.17 -5.70
CA LYS A 126 -8.94 -7.79 -4.42
C LYS A 126 -10.28 -7.32 -3.85
N ILE A 127 -10.55 -6.02 -3.94
CA ILE A 127 -11.84 -5.43 -3.54
C ILE A 127 -12.98 -5.97 -4.40
N ALA A 128 -12.77 -6.10 -5.71
CA ALA A 128 -13.76 -6.66 -6.62
C ALA A 128 -14.07 -8.14 -6.31
N GLU A 129 -13.06 -8.94 -6.00
CA GLU A 129 -13.23 -10.34 -5.58
C GLU A 129 -14.01 -10.47 -4.26
N ILE A 130 -13.70 -9.61 -3.28
CA ILE A 130 -14.45 -9.59 -2.01
C ILE A 130 -15.91 -9.23 -2.26
N ASN A 131 -16.19 -8.21 -3.07
CA ASN A 131 -17.55 -7.82 -3.43
C ASN A 131 -18.31 -8.97 -4.10
N TYR A 132 -17.68 -9.64 -5.06
CA TYR A 132 -18.28 -10.80 -5.72
C TYR A 132 -18.64 -11.90 -4.72
N ASN A 133 -17.77 -12.23 -3.80
CA ASN A 133 -18.02 -13.26 -2.77
C ASN A 133 -19.16 -12.84 -1.83
N ILE A 134 -19.23 -11.58 -1.42
CA ILE A 134 -20.33 -11.05 -0.61
C ILE A 134 -21.66 -11.19 -1.37
N ASP A 135 -21.71 -10.85 -2.64
CA ASP A 135 -22.92 -10.91 -3.44
C ASP A 135 -23.37 -12.37 -3.67
N LEU A 136 -22.42 -13.29 -3.86
CA LEU A 136 -22.71 -14.73 -3.94
C LEU A 136 -23.32 -15.26 -2.63
N LEU A 137 -22.77 -14.88 -1.48
CA LEU A 137 -23.28 -15.27 -0.16
C LEU A 137 -24.66 -14.64 0.10
N ARG A 138 -24.88 -13.40 -0.29
CA ARG A 138 -26.20 -12.74 -0.19
C ARG A 138 -27.26 -13.45 -1.03
N ALA A 139 -26.91 -13.85 -2.25
CA ALA A 139 -27.81 -14.62 -3.12
C ALA A 139 -28.18 -15.98 -2.49
N LYS A 140 -27.18 -16.68 -1.91
CA LYS A 140 -27.38 -17.93 -1.19
C LYS A 140 -28.28 -17.74 0.04
N MET A 141 -28.04 -16.70 0.82
CA MET A 141 -28.87 -16.35 1.99
C MET A 141 -30.32 -16.05 1.57
N HIS A 142 -30.53 -15.32 0.49
CA HIS A 142 -31.86 -15.02 -0.04
C HIS A 142 -32.56 -16.30 -0.44
N SER A 143 -31.91 -17.23 -1.15
CA SER A 143 -32.48 -18.54 -1.49
C SER A 143 -32.86 -19.34 -0.26
N MET A 144 -32.09 -19.28 0.81
CA MET A 144 -32.40 -19.97 2.07
C MET A 144 -33.62 -19.35 2.76
N ARG A 145 -33.76 -18.03 2.79
CA ARG A 145 -34.94 -17.33 3.34
C ARG A 145 -36.22 -17.73 2.63
N ILE A 146 -36.18 -17.79 1.29
CA ILE A 146 -37.34 -18.29 0.51
C ILE A 146 -37.72 -19.73 0.92
N LYS A 147 -36.72 -20.59 1.17
CA LYS A 147 -36.99 -21.97 1.63
C LYS A 147 -37.63 -22.01 3.02
N ILE A 148 -37.15 -21.12 3.93
CA ILE A 148 -37.75 -20.99 5.27
C ILE A 148 -39.21 -20.56 5.15
N ASP A 149 -39.52 -19.59 4.29
CA ASP A 149 -40.91 -19.14 4.07
C ASP A 149 -41.78 -20.28 3.60
N TYR A 150 -41.37 -21.06 2.59
CA TYR A 150 -42.10 -22.23 2.14
C TYR A 150 -42.22 -23.30 3.23
N CYS A 151 -41.17 -23.59 3.99
CA CYS A 151 -41.27 -24.54 5.09
C CYS A 151 -42.26 -24.08 6.16
N ASN A 152 -42.30 -22.78 6.48
CA ASN A 152 -43.25 -22.24 7.46
C ASN A 152 -44.71 -22.36 6.97
N ASP A 153 -44.95 -22.08 5.68
CA ASP A 153 -46.28 -22.28 5.08
C ASP A 153 -46.71 -23.75 5.16
N ASP A 154 -45.81 -24.70 4.84
CA ASP A 154 -46.11 -26.14 4.94
C ASP A 154 -46.31 -26.57 6.39
N ILE A 155 -45.52 -26.09 7.34
CA ILE A 155 -45.71 -26.34 8.79
C ILE A 155 -47.11 -25.93 9.23
N ASP A 156 -47.58 -24.76 8.84
CA ASP A 156 -48.90 -24.26 9.18
C ASP A 156 -50.01 -25.12 8.58
N ILE A 157 -49.83 -25.60 7.34
CA ILE A 157 -50.77 -26.50 6.66
C ILE A 157 -50.83 -27.82 7.41
N PHE A 158 -49.71 -28.52 7.62
CA PHE A 158 -49.68 -29.83 8.27
C PHE A 158 -50.15 -29.75 9.73
N LYS A 159 -49.86 -28.67 10.45
CA LYS A 159 -50.34 -28.44 11.81
C LYS A 159 -51.87 -28.33 11.85
N ARG A 160 -52.48 -27.54 10.94
CA ARG A 160 -53.92 -27.40 10.85
C ARG A 160 -54.60 -28.75 10.55
N PHE A 161 -54.03 -29.54 9.64
CA PHE A 161 -54.58 -30.90 9.35
C PHE A 161 -54.46 -31.82 10.56
N ALA A 162 -53.33 -31.82 11.28
CA ALA A 162 -53.16 -32.63 12.49
C ALA A 162 -54.22 -32.29 13.56
N ASP A 163 -54.63 -31.01 13.65
CA ASP A 163 -55.62 -30.53 14.65
C ASP A 163 -57.07 -30.83 14.25
N ILE A 164 -57.40 -30.98 12.97
CA ILE A 164 -58.77 -31.13 12.46
C ILE A 164 -59.12 -32.59 12.23
N LEU A 165 -58.15 -33.44 11.91
CA LEU A 165 -58.40 -34.84 11.56
C LEU A 165 -58.81 -35.65 12.78
N THR A 166 -59.87 -36.42 12.61
CA THR A 166 -60.45 -37.28 13.67
C THR A 166 -59.87 -38.71 13.70
N ASP A 167 -59.23 -39.14 12.62
CA ASP A 167 -58.45 -40.37 12.57
C ASP A 167 -57.12 -40.22 13.26
N PRO A 168 -56.76 -40.93 14.35
CA PRO A 168 -55.51 -40.77 15.07
C PRO A 168 -54.29 -41.15 14.25
N GLY A 169 -54.41 -42.05 13.27
CA GLY A 169 -53.26 -42.42 12.43
C GLY A 169 -52.87 -41.29 11.45
N GLU A 170 -53.89 -40.73 10.78
CA GLU A 170 -53.70 -39.59 9.86
C GLU A 170 -53.21 -38.33 10.62
N ALA A 171 -53.81 -38.02 11.77
CA ALA A 171 -53.42 -36.91 12.60
C ALA A 171 -51.93 -37.03 13.07
N ASN A 172 -51.49 -38.21 13.49
CA ASN A 172 -50.11 -38.47 13.88
C ASN A 172 -49.13 -38.33 12.70
N TRP A 173 -49.53 -38.80 11.51
CA TRP A 173 -48.69 -38.63 10.32
C TRP A 173 -48.47 -37.16 9.98
N HIS A 174 -49.49 -36.33 10.04
CA HIS A 174 -49.37 -34.89 9.84
C HIS A 174 -48.53 -34.26 10.93
N LYS A 175 -48.65 -34.69 12.17
CA LYS A 175 -47.81 -34.22 13.30
C LYS A 175 -46.32 -34.51 13.11
N GLU A 176 -45.98 -35.71 12.68
CA GLU A 176 -44.61 -36.09 12.37
C GLU A 176 -44.04 -35.23 11.22
N LYS A 177 -44.85 -34.96 10.19
CA LYS A 177 -44.45 -34.15 9.05
C LYS A 177 -44.11 -32.73 9.46
N TYR A 178 -44.97 -32.04 10.23
CA TYR A 178 -44.63 -30.66 10.62
C TYR A 178 -43.47 -30.59 11.64
N LEU A 179 -43.27 -31.59 12.50
CA LEU A 179 -42.11 -31.64 13.38
C LEU A 179 -40.80 -31.77 12.58
N ASN A 180 -40.76 -32.65 11.59
CA ASN A 180 -39.60 -32.79 10.71
C ASN A 180 -39.31 -31.49 9.92
N LEU A 181 -40.39 -30.80 9.49
CA LEU A 181 -40.23 -29.50 8.82
C LEU A 181 -39.67 -28.43 9.78
N ILE A 182 -40.08 -28.40 11.06
CA ILE A 182 -39.51 -27.51 12.07
C ILE A 182 -38.00 -27.75 12.22
N GLU A 183 -37.58 -29.02 12.33
CA GLU A 183 -36.14 -29.34 12.40
C GLU A 183 -35.40 -28.88 11.15
N THR A 184 -36.00 -29.06 9.99
CA THR A 184 -35.45 -28.61 8.70
C THR A 184 -35.32 -27.07 8.65
N CYS A 185 -36.36 -26.35 9.09
CA CYS A 185 -36.31 -24.89 9.20
C CYS A 185 -35.17 -24.41 10.12
N GLN A 186 -35.07 -25.03 11.31
CA GLN A 186 -34.01 -24.69 12.27
C GLN A 186 -32.59 -24.92 11.69
N ASP A 187 -32.40 -26.02 10.92
CA ASP A 187 -31.11 -26.26 10.24
C ASP A 187 -30.82 -25.20 9.17
N ILE A 188 -31.82 -24.77 8.41
CA ILE A 188 -31.67 -23.72 7.41
C ILE A 188 -31.39 -22.36 8.09
N GLU A 189 -32.10 -22.07 9.19
CA GLU A 189 -31.86 -20.84 9.98
C GLU A 189 -30.41 -20.77 10.51
N MET A 190 -29.89 -21.83 11.12
CA MET A 190 -28.50 -21.90 11.57
C MET A 190 -27.51 -21.70 10.43
N LYS A 191 -27.78 -22.28 9.25
CA LYS A 191 -26.94 -22.05 8.06
C LYS A 191 -27.02 -20.62 7.56
N THR A 192 -28.18 -19.99 7.66
CA THR A 192 -28.39 -18.58 7.28
C THR A 192 -27.63 -17.64 8.21
N GLU A 193 -27.65 -17.92 9.53
CA GLU A 193 -26.85 -17.18 10.52
C GLU A 193 -25.35 -17.32 10.27
N ALA A 194 -24.87 -18.53 9.97
CA ALA A 194 -23.46 -18.76 9.64
C ALA A 194 -23.03 -17.97 8.40
N ILE A 195 -23.87 -17.94 7.34
CA ILE A 195 -23.59 -17.12 6.15
C ILE A 195 -23.60 -15.62 6.48
N SER A 196 -24.54 -15.17 7.33
CA SER A 196 -24.58 -13.77 7.76
C SER A 196 -23.29 -13.36 8.49
N LYS A 197 -22.75 -14.23 9.33
CA LYS A 197 -21.49 -14.02 9.99
C LYS A 197 -20.32 -13.93 9.00
N GLU A 198 -20.26 -14.84 8.04
CA GLU A 198 -19.24 -14.85 6.98
C GLU A 198 -19.28 -13.55 6.13
N ILE A 199 -20.48 -13.06 5.83
CA ILE A 199 -20.65 -11.77 5.14
C ILE A 199 -20.06 -10.61 5.97
N ASN A 200 -20.34 -10.57 7.27
CA ASN A 200 -19.80 -9.53 8.14
C ASN A 200 -18.27 -9.59 8.22
N GLU A 201 -17.68 -10.77 8.37
CA GLU A 201 -16.24 -10.97 8.36
C GLU A 201 -15.59 -10.49 7.04
N LEU A 202 -16.24 -10.75 5.90
CA LEU A 202 -15.78 -10.24 4.60
C LEU A 202 -15.94 -8.73 4.47
N MET A 203 -16.97 -8.13 5.06
CA MET A 203 -17.16 -6.68 5.07
C MET A 203 -16.08 -5.99 5.91
N ASP A 204 -15.79 -6.50 7.10
CA ASP A 204 -14.70 -6.00 7.95
C ASP A 204 -13.34 -6.13 7.25
N TYR A 205 -13.10 -7.26 6.59
CA TYR A 205 -11.89 -7.45 5.79
C TYR A 205 -11.80 -6.47 4.62
N LYS A 206 -12.92 -6.21 3.94
CA LYS A 206 -13.00 -5.22 2.86
C LYS A 206 -12.66 -3.80 3.36
N GLU A 207 -13.15 -3.40 4.54
CA GLU A 207 -12.84 -2.10 5.13
C GLU A 207 -11.33 -1.95 5.39
N ASN A 208 -10.67 -3.00 5.90
CA ASN A 208 -9.22 -3.00 6.09
C ASN A 208 -8.47 -2.86 4.76
N VAL A 209 -8.88 -3.61 3.72
CA VAL A 209 -8.28 -3.51 2.37
C VAL A 209 -8.50 -2.12 1.76
N HIS A 210 -9.64 -1.48 1.99
CA HIS A 210 -9.88 -0.09 1.57
C HIS A 210 -8.97 0.90 2.30
N ALA A 211 -8.76 0.73 3.60
CA ALA A 211 -7.85 1.59 4.34
C ALA A 211 -6.42 1.51 3.78
N GLU A 212 -5.91 0.30 3.56
CA GLU A 212 -4.60 0.10 2.91
C GLU A 212 -4.53 0.71 1.51
N TYR A 213 -5.59 0.59 0.72
CA TYR A 213 -5.69 1.20 -0.61
C TYR A 213 -5.59 2.73 -0.54
N PHE A 214 -6.30 3.38 0.38
CA PHE A 214 -6.27 4.83 0.51
C PHE A 214 -4.92 5.34 1.02
N ASP A 215 -4.29 4.64 1.96
CA ASP A 215 -2.94 4.96 2.40
C ASP A 215 -1.94 4.93 1.22
N LYS A 216 -2.03 3.90 0.39
CA LYS A 216 -1.21 3.78 -0.82
C LYS A 216 -1.50 4.85 -1.87
N LEU A 217 -2.77 5.21 -2.05
CA LEU A 217 -3.18 6.27 -2.97
C LEU A 217 -2.63 7.64 -2.54
N ASP A 218 -2.63 7.93 -1.26
CA ASP A 218 -2.06 9.18 -0.74
C ASP A 218 -0.54 9.21 -0.90
N GLU A 219 0.14 8.07 -0.70
CA GLU A 219 1.57 7.92 -1.00
C GLU A 219 1.89 8.18 -2.47
N LEU A 220 1.08 7.64 -3.39
CA LEU A 220 1.25 7.88 -4.83
C LEU A 220 1.08 9.36 -5.18
N ARG A 221 0.06 10.02 -4.65
CA ARG A 221 -0.19 11.46 -4.88
C ARG A 221 0.98 12.33 -4.43
N GLU A 222 1.59 12.01 -3.29
CA GLU A 222 2.79 12.71 -2.84
C GLU A 222 3.96 12.54 -3.82
N LEU A 223 4.17 11.34 -4.34
CA LEU A 223 5.22 11.07 -5.34
C LEU A 223 4.97 11.78 -6.67
N GLU A 224 3.72 11.80 -7.15
CA GLU A 224 3.32 12.52 -8.35
C GLU A 224 3.57 14.03 -8.21
N ASN A 225 3.20 14.62 -7.08
CA ASN A 225 3.45 16.02 -6.79
C ASN A 225 4.96 16.34 -6.80
N ILE A 226 5.77 15.51 -6.16
CA ILE A 226 7.23 15.65 -6.17
C ILE A 226 7.78 15.54 -7.59
N TYR A 227 7.27 14.60 -8.39
CA TYR A 227 7.67 14.42 -9.77
C TYR A 227 7.34 15.63 -10.63
N ASP A 228 6.12 16.15 -10.52
CA ASP A 228 5.67 17.31 -11.30
C ASP A 228 6.48 18.57 -10.97
N GLU A 229 6.78 18.81 -9.70
CA GLU A 229 7.67 19.91 -9.30
C GLU A 229 9.07 19.73 -9.89
N PHE A 230 9.61 18.52 -9.87
CA PHE A 230 10.89 18.20 -10.47
C PHE A 230 10.91 18.50 -11.97
N VAL A 231 9.88 18.05 -12.69
CA VAL A 231 9.73 18.29 -14.11
C VAL A 231 9.58 19.80 -14.42
N ALA A 232 8.86 20.53 -13.58
CA ALA A 232 8.70 21.99 -13.72
C ALA A 232 10.04 22.70 -13.61
N ILE A 233 10.83 22.37 -12.58
CA ILE A 233 12.17 22.94 -12.36
C ILE A 233 13.08 22.64 -13.57
N LEU A 234 13.09 21.39 -14.05
CA LEU A 234 13.91 21.00 -15.20
C LEU A 234 13.51 21.77 -16.47
N LYS A 235 12.20 21.90 -16.75
CA LYS A 235 11.70 22.63 -17.93
C LYS A 235 12.05 24.11 -17.95
N GLU A 236 12.04 24.78 -16.81
CA GLU A 236 12.39 26.19 -16.70
C GLU A 236 13.88 26.42 -16.90
N GLU A 237 14.72 25.50 -16.42
CA GLU A 237 16.17 25.59 -16.53
C GLU A 237 16.69 25.37 -17.95
N PHE A 238 15.97 24.60 -18.79
CA PHE A 238 16.33 24.40 -20.20
C PHE A 238 15.79 25.48 -21.15
N LYS A 239 15.03 26.47 -20.65
CA LYS A 239 14.55 27.61 -21.46
C LYS A 239 15.51 28.81 -21.46
N ASN A 240 16.55 28.81 -20.64
CA ASN A 240 17.57 29.84 -20.53
C ASN A 240 18.94 29.31 -20.96
#